data_832ec64e7ecd264358355fe9a1757a61
#
_entry.id   832ec64e7ecd264358355fe9a1757a61
#
_cell.length_a   1.000
_cell.length_b   1.000
_cell.length_c   1.000
_cell.angle_alpha   90.00
_cell.angle_beta   90.00
_cell.angle_gamma   90.00
#
_symmetry.space_group_name_H-M   'P 1'
#
loop_
_entity.id
_entity.type
_entity.pdbx_description
1 polymer ?
#
loop_
_entity_poly.entity_id
_entity_poly.type
_entity_poly.pdbx_seq_one_letter_code
_entity_poly.pdbx_strand_id
1 'polypeptide(L)'
;IRLSLVGSEMCIRDRAGMESQAEDFARASGEWAVRLYRADIEMDLRTRGFGGFQLLDLQDYPGQGSAYVGILDAFMDSKGLITPERWREFCSQTVPLFICDRVCWIADNNIYGDIRIANYSPLDLAGRKVAWRLSRQDKGRTIATGTITIEPQPKKQGVLDAGTIATLLPESKKAYEVCLTLEIKGTPYRNSYTFWVYPDRGAVDVAAESAAAKVTVTRTVDAALEALARGEMVLLMPDRTQCADATVGGLFQTDYWNYRMFKSICDNMHKEPSPGTLGILTDPEHPLFEDFPTDFHTDWQWYAIVKNSYPLILDAMPEGFRPTVQVIDNIERNHRLGLLFEATVGRGKLLVCMADLQPAADLPEVRQFMRSILR
;
A
#
# COMPACT_ATOMS: atom_id res chain seq x y z
N ILE A 1 14.60 -7.04 -25.52
CA ILE A 1 14.27 -5.63 -25.21
C ILE A 1 14.08 -5.40 -23.70
N ARG A 2 13.55 -6.35 -22.96
CA ARG A 2 13.59 -6.33 -21.49
C ARG A 2 15.02 -6.35 -20.91
N LEU A 3 16.02 -6.67 -21.72
CA LEU A 3 17.39 -6.95 -21.30
C LEU A 3 18.29 -5.72 -21.07
N SER A 4 18.02 -4.55 -21.65
CA SER A 4 18.93 -3.40 -21.51
C SER A 4 18.68 -2.57 -20.24
N LEU A 5 17.45 -2.52 -19.77
CA LEU A 5 17.07 -1.91 -18.47
C LEU A 5 17.35 -2.87 -17.30
N VAL A 6 17.17 -4.15 -17.54
CA VAL A 6 17.40 -5.25 -16.61
C VAL A 6 18.89 -5.49 -16.36
N GLY A 7 19.79 -5.11 -17.26
CA GLY A 7 21.22 -5.44 -17.15
C GLY A 7 21.93 -4.80 -15.96
N SER A 8 21.75 -3.50 -15.73
CA SER A 8 22.36 -2.80 -14.58
C SER A 8 21.66 -3.13 -13.26
N GLU A 9 20.34 -3.23 -13.26
CA GLU A 9 19.56 -3.65 -12.09
C GLU A 9 19.85 -5.10 -11.73
N MET A 10 19.91 -6.01 -12.70
CA MET A 10 20.28 -7.41 -12.45
C MET A 10 21.67 -7.54 -11.84
N CYS A 11 22.68 -6.83 -12.36
CA CYS A 11 24.02 -6.86 -11.78
C CYS A 11 24.10 -6.34 -10.34
N ILE A 12 23.27 -5.34 -9.99
CA ILE A 12 23.21 -4.80 -8.63
C ILE A 12 22.49 -5.81 -7.73
N ARG A 13 21.37 -6.41 -8.19
CA ARG A 13 20.58 -7.41 -7.45
C ARG A 13 21.33 -8.73 -7.31
N ASP A 14 22.11 -9.14 -8.29
CA ASP A 14 23.00 -10.31 -8.25
C ASP A 14 24.01 -10.19 -7.09
N ARG A 15 24.65 -9.04 -6.95
CA ARG A 15 25.58 -8.79 -5.84
C ARG A 15 24.92 -8.90 -4.45
N ALA A 16 23.62 -8.64 -4.35
CA ALA A 16 22.85 -8.77 -3.11
C ALA A 16 22.17 -10.15 -2.97
N GLY A 17 22.37 -11.07 -3.92
CA GLY A 17 21.72 -12.39 -3.93
C GLY A 17 20.19 -12.32 -4.09
N MET A 18 19.67 -11.33 -4.80
CA MET A 18 18.23 -11.08 -5.00
C MET A 18 17.81 -11.11 -6.49
N GLU A 19 18.67 -11.57 -7.39
CA GLU A 19 18.37 -11.61 -8.82
C GLU A 19 17.08 -12.39 -9.12
N SER A 20 16.87 -13.52 -8.46
CA SER A 20 15.67 -14.34 -8.62
C SER A 20 14.35 -13.64 -8.24
N GLN A 21 14.41 -12.53 -7.50
CA GLN A 21 13.25 -11.73 -7.10
C GLN A 21 13.04 -10.48 -7.97
N ALA A 22 13.88 -10.25 -8.99
CA ALA A 22 13.87 -9.00 -9.76
C ALA A 22 12.52 -8.73 -10.43
N GLU A 23 11.89 -9.77 -10.99
CA GLU A 23 10.57 -9.65 -11.62
C GLU A 23 9.47 -9.35 -10.60
N ASP A 24 9.50 -10.01 -9.45
CA ASP A 24 8.54 -9.79 -8.38
C ASP A 24 8.66 -8.37 -7.80
N PHE A 25 9.89 -7.87 -7.62
CA PHE A 25 10.12 -6.49 -7.20
C PHE A 25 9.58 -5.48 -8.22
N ALA A 26 9.84 -5.70 -9.51
CA ALA A 26 9.34 -4.82 -10.57
C ALA A 26 7.81 -4.79 -10.61
N ARG A 27 7.17 -5.95 -10.46
CA ARG A 27 5.70 -6.05 -10.41
C ARG A 27 5.14 -5.39 -9.14
N ALA A 28 5.67 -5.72 -7.97
CA ALA A 28 5.16 -5.21 -6.70
C ALA A 28 5.33 -3.68 -6.56
N SER A 29 6.50 -3.15 -6.94
CA SER A 29 6.73 -1.70 -6.94
C SER A 29 5.89 -0.99 -8.00
N GLY A 30 5.68 -1.60 -9.16
CA GLY A 30 4.86 -1.07 -10.24
C GLY A 30 3.38 -0.98 -9.86
N GLU A 31 2.81 -2.00 -9.22
CA GLU A 31 1.43 -1.98 -8.71
C GLU A 31 1.24 -0.87 -7.67
N TRP A 32 2.23 -0.66 -6.81
CA TRP A 32 2.20 0.45 -5.85
C TRP A 32 2.32 1.81 -6.54
N ALA A 33 3.19 1.94 -7.53
CA ALA A 33 3.33 3.19 -8.30
C ALA A 33 2.01 3.59 -8.98
N VAL A 34 1.27 2.64 -9.55
CA VAL A 34 -0.07 2.91 -10.12
C VAL A 34 -1.03 3.49 -9.09
N ARG A 35 -1.01 2.94 -7.86
CA ARG A 35 -1.87 3.44 -6.76
C ARG A 35 -1.46 4.85 -6.32
N LEU A 36 -0.17 5.16 -6.30
CA LEU A 36 0.34 6.49 -5.98
C LEU A 36 -0.05 7.50 -7.06
N TYR A 37 0.16 7.19 -8.34
CA TYR A 37 -0.29 8.03 -9.45
C TYR A 37 -1.77 8.32 -9.38
N ARG A 38 -2.58 7.30 -9.11
CA ARG A 38 -4.00 7.48 -8.94
C ARG A 38 -4.32 8.42 -7.78
N ALA A 39 -3.69 8.24 -6.62
CA ALA A 39 -3.93 9.06 -5.44
C ALA A 39 -3.59 10.54 -5.70
N ASP A 40 -2.46 10.81 -6.35
CA ASP A 40 -2.03 12.17 -6.69
C ASP A 40 -2.98 12.82 -7.72
N ILE A 41 -3.31 12.12 -8.79
CA ILE A 41 -4.24 12.61 -9.82
C ILE A 41 -5.63 12.87 -9.21
N GLU A 42 -6.17 11.96 -8.39
CA GLU A 42 -7.46 12.17 -7.74
C GLU A 42 -7.41 13.32 -6.72
N MET A 43 -6.27 13.55 -6.04
CA MET A 43 -6.09 14.69 -5.15
C MET A 43 -6.13 16.00 -5.92
N ASP A 44 -5.47 16.07 -7.06
CA ASP A 44 -5.52 17.22 -7.96
C ASP A 44 -6.94 17.46 -8.47
N LEU A 45 -7.61 16.41 -8.95
CA LEU A 45 -8.96 16.49 -9.50
C LEU A 45 -10.02 16.91 -8.48
N ARG A 46 -9.89 16.57 -7.20
CA ARG A 46 -10.83 16.99 -6.14
C ARG A 46 -10.54 18.39 -5.60
N THR A 47 -9.41 19.00 -5.97
CA THR A 47 -9.00 20.31 -5.50
C THR A 47 -9.70 21.40 -6.31
N ARG A 48 -10.55 22.21 -5.66
CA ARG A 48 -11.29 23.29 -6.34
C ARG A 48 -10.35 24.37 -6.85
N GLY A 49 -10.55 24.76 -8.10
CA GLY A 49 -9.75 25.80 -8.75
C GLY A 49 -8.38 25.34 -9.23
N PHE A 50 -8.10 24.04 -9.17
CA PHE A 50 -6.87 23.45 -9.70
C PHE A 50 -6.82 23.59 -11.23
N GLY A 51 -5.70 24.06 -11.77
CA GLY A 51 -5.56 24.38 -13.20
C GLY A 51 -5.18 23.21 -14.09
N GLY A 52 -4.73 22.11 -13.52
CA GLY A 52 -4.25 20.93 -14.24
C GLY A 52 -2.94 20.40 -13.66
N PHE A 53 -2.48 19.27 -14.17
CA PHE A 53 -1.24 18.62 -13.76
C PHE A 53 -0.43 18.16 -14.98
N GLN A 54 0.84 17.93 -14.74
CA GLN A 54 1.73 17.24 -15.69
C GLN A 54 2.23 15.96 -15.04
N LEU A 55 2.17 14.87 -15.78
CA LEU A 55 2.71 13.58 -15.36
C LEU A 55 4.18 13.48 -15.79
N LEU A 56 5.08 13.38 -14.82
CA LEU A 56 6.50 13.13 -15.04
C LEU A 56 6.87 11.80 -14.35
N ASP A 57 6.96 10.69 -15.08
CA ASP A 57 6.78 10.54 -16.53
C ASP A 57 5.71 9.50 -16.84
N LEU A 58 5.08 9.60 -18.01
CA LEU A 58 4.22 8.53 -18.53
C LEU A 58 5.04 7.29 -18.91
N GLN A 59 6.26 7.49 -19.39
CA GLN A 59 7.19 6.46 -19.81
C GLN A 59 8.51 6.54 -19.05
N ASP A 60 9.25 5.46 -19.01
CA ASP A 60 10.60 5.44 -18.47
C ASP A 60 11.53 6.34 -19.29
N TYR A 61 12.41 7.06 -18.60
CA TYR A 61 13.43 7.89 -19.22
C TYR A 61 14.84 7.39 -18.86
N PRO A 62 15.46 6.56 -19.72
CA PRO A 62 16.77 5.97 -19.45
C PRO A 62 17.93 6.98 -19.51
N GLY A 63 17.69 8.20 -20.01
CA GLY A 63 18.68 9.27 -20.07
C GLY A 63 18.98 9.96 -18.75
N GLN A 64 18.22 9.69 -17.70
CA GLN A 64 18.35 10.34 -16.39
C GLN A 64 18.48 9.31 -15.24
N GLY A 65 19.55 8.54 -15.27
CA GLY A 65 19.87 7.62 -14.19
C GLY A 65 18.84 6.51 -14.00
N SER A 66 18.10 6.56 -12.90
CA SER A 66 17.13 5.54 -12.50
C SER A 66 15.66 5.98 -12.69
N ALA A 67 15.39 6.89 -13.62
CA ALA A 67 14.02 7.38 -13.88
C ALA A 67 13.13 6.32 -14.58
N TYR A 68 12.92 5.18 -13.92
CA TYR A 68 12.06 4.07 -14.35
C TYR A 68 10.66 4.17 -13.73
N VAL A 69 10.16 5.38 -13.63
CA VAL A 69 8.90 5.72 -12.96
C VAL A 69 7.67 5.61 -13.84
N GLY A 70 7.87 5.40 -15.16
CA GLY A 70 6.79 5.35 -16.13
C GLY A 70 5.82 4.18 -15.93
N ILE A 71 4.58 4.38 -16.32
CA ILE A 71 3.58 3.31 -16.50
C ILE A 71 3.88 2.51 -17.76
N LEU A 72 4.51 3.16 -18.74
CA LEU A 72 5.04 2.58 -19.95
C LEU A 72 6.57 2.44 -19.85
N ASP A 73 7.13 1.54 -20.61
CA ASP A 73 8.58 1.43 -20.74
C ASP A 73 9.18 2.54 -21.63
N ALA A 74 10.49 2.56 -21.80
CA ALA A 74 11.19 3.56 -22.61
C ALA A 74 10.83 3.55 -24.10
N PHE A 75 10.15 2.51 -24.57
CA PHE A 75 9.68 2.35 -25.94
C PHE A 75 8.18 2.63 -26.10
N MET A 76 7.52 3.12 -25.05
CA MET A 76 6.08 3.34 -24.98
C MET A 76 5.25 2.04 -24.97
N ASP A 77 5.87 0.90 -24.70
CA ASP A 77 5.17 -0.36 -24.53
C ASP A 77 4.62 -0.49 -23.11
N SER A 78 3.50 -1.18 -22.96
CA SER A 78 2.89 -1.40 -21.65
C SER A 78 3.75 -2.31 -20.76
N LYS A 79 4.00 -1.91 -19.53
CA LYS A 79 4.60 -2.76 -18.50
C LYS A 79 3.64 -3.80 -17.93
N GLY A 80 2.36 -3.80 -18.36
CA GLY A 80 1.33 -4.73 -17.87
C GLY A 80 0.77 -4.39 -16.49
N LEU A 81 1.07 -3.21 -15.94
CA LEU A 81 0.68 -2.79 -14.60
C LEU A 81 -0.78 -2.31 -14.52
N ILE A 82 -1.29 -1.70 -15.59
CA ILE A 82 -2.65 -1.18 -15.66
C ILE A 82 -3.15 -1.17 -17.10
N THR A 83 -4.46 -1.44 -17.29
CA THR A 83 -5.07 -1.31 -18.62
C THR A 83 -5.49 0.14 -18.91
N PRO A 84 -5.60 0.55 -20.19
CA PRO A 84 -6.09 1.88 -20.54
C PRO A 84 -7.48 2.20 -19.97
N GLU A 85 -8.36 1.20 -19.84
CA GLU A 85 -9.70 1.36 -19.27
C GLU A 85 -9.63 1.72 -17.79
N ARG A 86 -8.77 1.03 -17.03
CA ARG A 86 -8.55 1.30 -15.60
C ARG A 86 -7.86 2.64 -15.38
N TRP A 87 -6.92 3.01 -16.24
CA TRP A 87 -6.29 4.33 -16.19
C TRP A 87 -7.30 5.46 -16.38
N ARG A 88 -8.26 5.31 -17.32
CA ARG A 88 -9.30 6.31 -17.56
C ARG A 88 -10.31 6.45 -16.43
N GLU A 89 -10.36 5.52 -15.48
CA GLU A 89 -11.25 5.66 -14.32
C GLU A 89 -10.89 6.88 -13.46
N PHE A 90 -9.59 7.22 -13.36
CA PHE A 90 -9.11 8.36 -12.57
C PHE A 90 -8.38 9.43 -13.40
N CYS A 91 -8.05 9.18 -14.65
CA CYS A 91 -7.35 10.11 -15.54
C CYS A 91 -8.16 10.32 -16.81
N SER A 92 -9.22 11.11 -16.73
CA SER A 92 -10.08 11.48 -17.86
C SER A 92 -10.72 12.86 -17.66
N GLN A 93 -11.41 13.36 -18.70
CA GLN A 93 -12.04 14.69 -18.66
C GLN A 93 -13.15 14.81 -17.61
N THR A 94 -13.75 13.70 -17.22
CA THR A 94 -14.77 13.66 -16.17
C THR A 94 -14.52 12.43 -15.30
N VAL A 95 -14.33 12.64 -13.99
CA VAL A 95 -14.04 11.58 -13.02
C VAL A 95 -14.99 11.66 -11.85
N PRO A 96 -15.84 10.66 -11.62
CA PRO A 96 -16.58 10.53 -10.37
C PRO A 96 -15.64 10.08 -9.24
N LEU A 97 -15.62 10.84 -8.15
CA LEU A 97 -14.72 10.67 -7.02
C LEU A 97 -15.49 10.26 -5.78
N PHE A 98 -14.97 9.28 -5.04
CA PHE A 98 -15.41 8.95 -3.68
C PHE A 98 -14.38 9.48 -2.68
N ILE A 99 -14.82 10.35 -1.78
CA ILE A 99 -13.95 11.01 -0.81
C ILE A 99 -14.32 10.51 0.58
N CYS A 100 -13.43 9.79 1.19
CA CYS A 100 -13.56 9.24 2.54
C CYS A 100 -12.26 9.49 3.34
N ASP A 101 -12.34 9.33 4.65
CA ASP A 101 -11.25 9.58 5.60
C ASP A 101 -10.51 8.30 6.03
N ARG A 102 -10.87 7.15 5.45
CA ARG A 102 -10.30 5.84 5.84
C ARG A 102 -9.98 4.98 4.64
N VAL A 103 -8.98 4.15 4.83
CA VAL A 103 -8.55 3.15 3.85
C VAL A 103 -9.06 1.75 4.18
N CYS A 104 -9.43 1.51 5.45
CA CYS A 104 -9.99 0.25 5.93
C CYS A 104 -11.23 0.51 6.79
N TRP A 105 -12.14 -0.45 6.80
CA TRP A 105 -13.42 -0.35 7.48
C TRP A 105 -13.63 -1.52 8.45
N ILE A 106 -14.59 -1.37 9.35
CA ILE A 106 -14.99 -2.41 10.30
C ILE A 106 -16.36 -2.94 9.87
N ALA A 107 -16.52 -4.26 9.88
CA ALA A 107 -17.79 -4.93 9.63
C ALA A 107 -18.86 -4.48 10.64
N ASP A 108 -20.11 -4.53 10.24
CA ASP A 108 -21.27 -4.03 11.01
C ASP A 108 -21.23 -2.51 11.31
N ASN A 109 -20.39 -1.77 10.57
CA ASN A 109 -20.35 -0.31 10.59
C ASN A 109 -20.67 0.26 9.20
N ASN A 110 -21.03 1.54 9.17
CA ASN A 110 -21.27 2.21 7.89
C ASN A 110 -19.98 2.54 7.17
N ILE A 111 -19.89 2.19 5.88
CA ILE A 111 -19.01 2.86 4.94
C ILE A 111 -19.70 4.15 4.50
N TYR A 112 -18.97 5.26 4.54
CA TYR A 112 -19.51 6.57 4.16
C TYR A 112 -18.46 7.43 3.46
N GLY A 113 -18.94 8.34 2.61
CA GLY A 113 -18.08 9.31 1.93
C GLY A 113 -18.87 10.20 0.99
N ASP A 114 -18.24 11.28 0.59
CA ASP A 114 -18.79 12.25 -0.36
C ASP A 114 -18.55 11.79 -1.78
N ILE A 115 -19.54 12.02 -2.64
CA ILE A 115 -19.40 11.89 -4.08
C ILE A 115 -19.18 13.26 -4.68
N ARG A 116 -18.04 13.44 -5.31
CA ARG A 116 -17.72 14.61 -6.11
C ARG A 116 -17.46 14.21 -7.55
N ILE A 117 -17.61 15.13 -8.46
CA ILE A 117 -17.31 14.90 -9.87
C ILE A 117 -16.36 15.99 -10.35
N ALA A 118 -15.16 15.60 -10.71
CA ALA A 118 -14.26 16.46 -11.45
C ALA A 118 -14.73 16.49 -12.91
N ASN A 119 -15.38 17.56 -13.33
CA ASN A 119 -15.89 17.72 -14.70
C ASN A 119 -15.14 18.82 -15.44
N TYR A 120 -14.23 18.43 -16.30
CA TYR A 120 -13.50 19.33 -17.21
C TYR A 120 -13.90 19.11 -18.67
N SER A 121 -14.94 18.28 -18.91
CA SER A 121 -15.54 18.07 -20.21
C SER A 121 -16.57 19.17 -20.55
N PRO A 122 -17.01 19.30 -21.82
CA PRO A 122 -18.07 20.23 -22.20
C PRO A 122 -19.47 19.76 -21.77
N LEU A 123 -19.60 18.58 -21.16
CA LEU A 123 -20.90 18.01 -20.78
C LEU A 123 -21.56 18.82 -19.65
N ASP A 124 -22.84 19.10 -19.81
CA ASP A 124 -23.70 19.50 -18.71
C ASP A 124 -24.17 18.26 -17.96
N LEU A 125 -23.79 18.17 -16.70
CA LEU A 125 -24.12 17.02 -15.85
C LEU A 125 -25.35 17.26 -14.96
N ALA A 126 -25.94 18.46 -14.97
CA ALA A 126 -27.14 18.77 -14.20
C ALA A 126 -28.29 17.81 -14.55
N GLY A 127 -28.93 17.24 -13.55
CA GLY A 127 -29.99 16.25 -13.68
C GLY A 127 -29.54 14.83 -14.09
N ARG A 128 -28.26 14.62 -14.40
CA ARG A 128 -27.74 13.27 -14.63
C ARG A 128 -27.63 12.51 -13.32
N LYS A 129 -27.62 11.18 -13.44
CA LYS A 129 -27.57 10.27 -12.30
C LYS A 129 -26.21 9.63 -12.17
N VAL A 130 -25.66 9.64 -10.95
CA VAL A 130 -24.54 8.79 -10.55
C VAL A 130 -25.13 7.51 -9.93
N ALA A 131 -25.02 6.40 -10.64
CA ALA A 131 -25.34 5.10 -10.06
C ALA A 131 -24.12 4.59 -9.29
N TRP A 132 -24.34 4.02 -8.12
CA TRP A 132 -23.30 3.39 -7.34
C TRP A 132 -23.68 1.99 -6.91
N ARG A 133 -22.67 1.14 -6.76
CA ARG A 133 -22.82 -0.23 -6.29
C ARG A 133 -21.66 -0.60 -5.40
N LEU A 134 -21.96 -1.10 -4.21
CA LEU A 134 -21.01 -1.72 -3.29
C LEU A 134 -21.17 -3.24 -3.36
N SER A 135 -20.09 -3.96 -3.61
CA SER A 135 -20.10 -5.43 -3.71
C SER A 135 -18.90 -6.06 -2.98
N ARG A 136 -19.12 -7.27 -2.43
CA ARG A 136 -18.02 -8.10 -1.90
C ARG A 136 -17.26 -8.75 -3.06
N GLN A 137 -15.92 -8.69 -2.98
CA GLN A 137 -15.06 -9.26 -4.02
C GLN A 137 -15.03 -10.80 -3.94
N ASP A 138 -14.91 -11.37 -2.75
CA ASP A 138 -14.79 -12.80 -2.51
C ASP A 138 -16.01 -13.62 -2.98
N LYS A 139 -17.18 -13.01 -3.00
CA LYS A 139 -18.46 -13.68 -3.33
C LYS A 139 -19.18 -13.08 -4.53
N GLY A 140 -18.66 -12.02 -5.12
CA GLY A 140 -19.32 -11.27 -6.20
C GLY A 140 -20.71 -10.72 -5.80
N ARG A 141 -21.06 -10.74 -4.49
CA ARG A 141 -22.38 -10.36 -4.00
C ARG A 141 -22.50 -8.86 -3.86
N THR A 142 -23.54 -8.28 -4.43
CA THR A 142 -23.92 -6.90 -4.18
C THR A 142 -24.40 -6.72 -2.73
N ILE A 143 -23.81 -5.78 -2.01
CA ILE A 143 -24.20 -5.37 -0.65
C ILE A 143 -25.30 -4.32 -0.75
N ALA A 144 -25.06 -3.26 -1.52
CA ALA A 144 -25.99 -2.16 -1.70
C ALA A 144 -25.81 -1.50 -3.06
N THR A 145 -26.85 -0.84 -3.52
CA THR A 145 -26.86 0.00 -4.73
C THR A 145 -27.68 1.25 -4.47
N GLY A 146 -27.40 2.29 -5.22
CA GLY A 146 -28.19 3.51 -5.18
C GLY A 146 -27.94 4.40 -6.39
N THR A 147 -28.65 5.51 -6.39
CA THR A 147 -28.53 6.51 -7.43
C THR A 147 -28.62 7.89 -6.80
N ILE A 148 -27.72 8.79 -7.18
CA ILE A 148 -27.70 10.18 -6.75
C ILE A 148 -27.93 11.04 -7.99
N THR A 149 -28.83 12.02 -7.91
CA THR A 149 -29.02 12.99 -8.97
C THR A 149 -28.08 14.17 -8.76
N ILE A 150 -27.36 14.56 -9.79
CA ILE A 150 -26.48 15.73 -9.75
C ILE A 150 -27.34 16.99 -9.86
N GLU A 151 -27.43 17.72 -8.77
CA GLU A 151 -28.18 18.98 -8.74
C GLU A 151 -27.48 20.04 -9.60
N PRO A 152 -28.22 21.02 -10.15
CA PRO A 152 -27.63 22.14 -10.87
C PRO A 152 -26.59 22.87 -10.02
N GLN A 153 -25.42 23.11 -10.58
CA GLN A 153 -24.33 23.83 -9.92
C GLN A 153 -24.14 25.21 -10.57
N PRO A 154 -23.61 26.23 -9.84
CA PRO A 154 -23.31 27.55 -10.40
C PRO A 154 -22.34 27.49 -11.59
N LYS A 155 -21.46 26.50 -11.61
CA LYS A 155 -20.54 26.22 -12.72
C LYS A 155 -20.77 24.81 -13.23
N LYS A 156 -20.75 24.65 -14.56
CA LYS A 156 -20.85 23.33 -15.20
C LYS A 156 -19.55 22.55 -15.19
N GLN A 157 -18.43 23.24 -15.08
CA GLN A 157 -17.07 22.69 -15.06
C GLN A 157 -16.40 22.89 -13.71
N GLY A 158 -15.40 22.05 -13.41
CA GLY A 158 -14.68 22.02 -12.16
C GLY A 158 -15.17 20.90 -11.23
N VAL A 159 -14.99 21.07 -9.95
CA VAL A 159 -15.42 20.08 -8.94
C VAL A 159 -16.87 20.32 -8.54
N LEU A 160 -17.74 19.38 -8.88
CA LEU A 160 -19.17 19.40 -8.60
C LEU A 160 -19.47 18.49 -7.40
N ASP A 161 -20.29 18.96 -6.46
CA ASP A 161 -20.79 18.12 -5.37
C ASP A 161 -22.01 17.34 -5.86
N ALA A 162 -21.99 16.01 -5.74
CA ALA A 162 -23.10 15.16 -6.16
C ALA A 162 -23.95 14.68 -4.97
N GLY A 163 -23.35 14.44 -3.82
CA GLY A 163 -24.04 13.96 -2.61
C GLY A 163 -23.14 13.04 -1.78
N THR A 164 -23.76 12.22 -0.94
CA THR A 164 -23.06 11.30 -0.03
C THR A 164 -23.56 9.87 -0.19
N ILE A 165 -22.70 8.92 0.10
CA ILE A 165 -23.05 7.51 0.29
C ILE A 165 -22.82 7.18 1.75
N ALA A 166 -23.81 6.51 2.37
CA ALA A 166 -23.67 5.85 3.66
C ALA A 166 -24.44 4.51 3.58
N THR A 167 -23.76 3.41 3.87
CA THR A 167 -24.41 2.09 3.84
C THR A 167 -23.73 1.14 4.81
N LEU A 168 -24.53 0.27 5.45
CA LEU A 168 -24.06 -0.70 6.41
C LEU A 168 -23.26 -1.81 5.72
N LEU A 169 -22.08 -2.10 6.23
CA LEU A 169 -21.27 -3.24 5.83
C LEU A 169 -21.78 -4.52 6.54
N PRO A 170 -21.86 -5.64 5.85
CA PRO A 170 -22.28 -6.90 6.48
C PRO A 170 -21.37 -7.31 7.64
N GLU A 171 -21.97 -7.85 8.69
CA GLU A 171 -21.24 -8.56 9.74
C GLU A 171 -20.37 -9.68 9.16
N SER A 172 -19.18 -9.86 9.69
CA SER A 172 -18.27 -10.95 9.30
C SER A 172 -17.29 -11.29 10.42
N LYS A 173 -16.98 -12.56 10.55
CA LYS A 173 -15.92 -13.07 11.44
C LYS A 173 -14.54 -13.10 10.80
N LYS A 174 -14.47 -12.94 9.47
CA LYS A 174 -13.23 -12.88 8.68
C LYS A 174 -13.16 -11.56 7.93
N ALA A 175 -11.94 -11.10 7.67
CA ALA A 175 -11.71 -9.98 6.78
C ALA A 175 -12.26 -10.26 5.36
N TYR A 176 -12.68 -9.22 4.67
CA TYR A 176 -13.13 -9.31 3.28
C TYR A 176 -12.89 -7.98 2.57
N GLU A 177 -12.82 -8.05 1.26
CA GLU A 177 -12.67 -6.87 0.41
C GLU A 177 -14.01 -6.47 -0.20
N VAL A 178 -14.27 -5.16 -0.29
CA VAL A 178 -15.41 -4.59 -1.00
C VAL A 178 -14.94 -3.68 -2.14
N CYS A 179 -15.73 -3.64 -3.21
CA CYS A 179 -15.55 -2.70 -4.31
C CYS A 179 -16.77 -1.78 -4.40
N LEU A 180 -16.50 -0.48 -4.34
CA LEU A 180 -17.48 0.56 -4.66
C LEU A 180 -17.26 1.01 -6.10
N THR A 181 -18.27 0.89 -6.94
CA THR A 181 -18.27 1.42 -8.32
C THR A 181 -19.18 2.63 -8.43
N LEU A 182 -18.73 3.65 -9.13
CA LEU A 182 -19.48 4.85 -9.48
C LEU A 182 -19.58 4.95 -11.00
N GLU A 183 -20.77 5.26 -11.53
CA GLU A 183 -21.03 5.40 -12.97
C GLU A 183 -21.94 6.59 -13.22
N ILE A 184 -21.51 7.54 -14.07
CA ILE A 184 -22.37 8.63 -14.53
C ILE A 184 -23.21 8.12 -15.70
N LYS A 185 -24.49 7.88 -15.46
CA LYS A 185 -25.41 7.24 -16.44
C LYS A 185 -25.48 8.01 -17.76
N GLY A 186 -25.40 7.25 -18.85
CA GLY A 186 -25.41 7.78 -20.22
C GLY A 186 -24.09 8.44 -20.64
N THR A 187 -22.99 8.11 -19.95
CA THR A 187 -21.63 8.51 -20.30
C THR A 187 -20.67 7.34 -20.14
N PRO A 188 -19.44 7.40 -20.68
CA PRO A 188 -18.42 6.38 -20.43
C PRO A 188 -17.71 6.55 -19.07
N TYR A 189 -18.02 7.60 -18.31
CA TYR A 189 -17.30 7.94 -17.10
C TYR A 189 -17.73 7.11 -15.90
N ARG A 190 -16.77 6.40 -15.36
CA ARG A 190 -16.91 5.55 -14.18
C ARG A 190 -15.63 5.60 -13.34
N ASN A 191 -15.73 5.18 -12.10
CA ASN A 191 -14.59 4.96 -11.20
C ASN A 191 -14.90 3.82 -10.23
N SER A 192 -13.88 3.21 -9.64
CA SER A 192 -14.05 2.12 -8.70
C SER A 192 -13.01 2.20 -7.57
N TYR A 193 -13.40 1.81 -6.36
CA TYR A 193 -12.58 1.85 -5.15
C TYR A 193 -12.68 0.54 -4.41
N THR A 194 -11.56 -0.02 -3.99
CA THR A 194 -11.51 -1.22 -3.16
C THR A 194 -11.10 -0.88 -1.74
N PHE A 195 -11.73 -1.55 -0.77
CA PHE A 195 -11.48 -1.35 0.65
C PHE A 195 -11.49 -2.67 1.39
N TRP A 196 -10.55 -2.84 2.32
CA TRP A 196 -10.59 -3.92 3.29
C TRP A 196 -11.59 -3.64 4.40
N VAL A 197 -12.29 -4.70 4.81
CA VAL A 197 -13.25 -4.68 5.91
C VAL A 197 -12.86 -5.76 6.91
N TYR A 198 -12.62 -5.35 8.15
CA TYR A 198 -12.19 -6.25 9.22
C TYR A 198 -13.31 -6.52 10.22
N PRO A 199 -13.31 -7.69 10.88
CA PRO A 199 -14.21 -7.97 12.00
C PRO A 199 -14.03 -6.93 13.12
N ASP A 200 -15.12 -6.51 13.76
CA ASP A 200 -15.02 -5.75 15.00
C ASP A 200 -14.64 -6.68 16.16
N ARG A 201 -13.40 -6.60 16.58
CA ARG A 201 -12.86 -7.34 17.73
C ARG A 201 -12.36 -6.37 18.83
N GLY A 202 -12.67 -5.08 18.73
CA GLY A 202 -12.22 -4.05 19.66
C GLY A 202 -10.69 -3.80 19.63
N ALA A 203 -10.17 -3.18 20.67
CA ALA A 203 -8.75 -2.96 20.87
C ALA A 203 -7.99 -4.28 21.05
N VAL A 204 -6.70 -4.30 20.71
CA VAL A 204 -5.83 -5.47 20.92
C VAL A 204 -5.30 -5.45 22.35
N ASP A 205 -5.64 -6.46 23.13
CA ASP A 205 -4.96 -6.73 24.39
C ASP A 205 -3.78 -7.68 24.11
N VAL A 206 -2.60 -7.09 23.90
CA VAL A 206 -1.39 -7.85 23.56
C VAL A 206 -1.05 -8.90 24.62
N ALA A 207 -1.25 -8.59 25.92
CA ALA A 207 -0.93 -9.51 26.98
C ALA A 207 -1.89 -10.71 27.01
N ALA A 208 -3.20 -10.46 26.89
CA ALA A 208 -4.19 -11.53 26.87
C ALA A 208 -4.10 -12.38 25.58
N GLU A 209 -3.97 -11.72 24.40
CA GLU A 209 -3.92 -12.42 23.11
C GLU A 209 -2.64 -13.25 22.96
N SER A 210 -1.46 -12.72 23.38
CA SER A 210 -0.20 -13.46 23.35
C SER A 210 -0.18 -14.66 24.32
N ALA A 211 -0.76 -14.49 25.53
CA ALA A 211 -0.89 -15.57 26.48
C ALA A 211 -1.78 -16.70 25.93
N ALA A 212 -2.90 -16.36 25.30
CA ALA A 212 -3.79 -17.33 24.67
C ALA A 212 -3.11 -18.09 23.50
N ALA A 213 -2.29 -17.41 22.72
CA ALA A 213 -1.52 -17.99 21.61
C ALA A 213 -0.22 -18.68 22.08
N LYS A 214 0.17 -18.55 23.36
CA LYS A 214 1.44 -19.04 23.92
C LYS A 214 2.67 -18.44 23.21
N VAL A 215 2.60 -17.17 22.87
CA VAL A 215 3.67 -16.40 22.25
C VAL A 215 4.27 -15.45 23.28
N THR A 216 5.58 -15.51 23.45
CA THR A 216 6.32 -14.55 24.29
C THR A 216 6.62 -13.30 23.47
N VAL A 217 6.01 -12.17 23.84
CA VAL A 217 6.27 -10.89 23.20
C VAL A 217 7.37 -10.15 23.95
N THR A 218 8.41 -9.71 23.23
CA THR A 218 9.53 -8.98 23.84
C THR A 218 10.05 -7.88 22.91
N ARG A 219 10.72 -6.89 23.52
CA ARG A 219 11.36 -5.78 22.80
C ARG A 219 12.90 -5.87 22.80
N THR A 220 13.49 -6.82 23.53
CA THR A 220 14.94 -6.97 23.62
C THR A 220 15.41 -8.31 23.07
N VAL A 221 16.58 -8.30 22.44
CA VAL A 221 17.20 -9.50 21.87
C VAL A 221 17.54 -10.52 22.97
N ASP A 222 18.06 -10.05 24.12
CA ASP A 222 18.45 -10.95 25.21
C ASP A 222 17.25 -11.75 25.75
N ALA A 223 16.12 -11.07 26.02
CA ALA A 223 14.91 -11.74 26.46
C ALA A 223 14.34 -12.68 25.39
N ALA A 224 14.48 -12.34 24.11
CA ALA A 224 14.11 -13.22 23.02
C ALA A 224 14.96 -14.50 23.01
N LEU A 225 16.29 -14.35 23.16
CA LEU A 225 17.21 -15.48 23.17
C LEU A 225 16.97 -16.42 24.38
N GLU A 226 16.68 -15.86 25.55
CA GLU A 226 16.32 -16.65 26.74
C GLU A 226 15.04 -17.47 26.52
N ALA A 227 13.99 -16.86 25.95
CA ALA A 227 12.73 -17.52 25.64
C ALA A 227 12.92 -18.62 24.56
N LEU A 228 13.66 -18.32 23.51
CA LEU A 228 14.00 -19.26 22.44
C LEU A 228 14.82 -20.45 22.95
N ALA A 229 15.73 -20.25 23.92
CA ALA A 229 16.49 -21.34 24.55
C ALA A 229 15.58 -22.31 25.30
N ARG A 230 14.45 -21.83 25.84
CA ARG A 230 13.41 -22.67 26.45
C ARG A 230 12.53 -23.39 25.43
N GLY A 231 12.66 -23.03 24.11
CA GLY A 231 11.87 -23.61 23.02
C GLY A 231 10.53 -22.94 22.82
N GLU A 232 10.40 -21.68 23.24
CA GLU A 232 9.16 -20.88 23.11
C GLU A 232 8.98 -20.32 21.69
N MET A 233 7.75 -19.94 21.39
CA MET A 233 7.43 -19.05 20.25
C MET A 233 7.59 -17.60 20.71
N VAL A 234 8.38 -16.82 19.98
CA VAL A 234 8.74 -15.44 20.36
C VAL A 234 8.36 -14.48 19.26
N LEU A 235 7.63 -13.44 19.62
CA LEU A 235 7.48 -12.23 18.79
C LEU A 235 8.42 -11.16 19.34
N LEU A 236 9.45 -10.85 18.57
CA LEU A 236 10.40 -9.79 18.88
C LEU A 236 9.99 -8.51 18.10
N MET A 237 9.72 -7.44 18.84
CA MET A 237 9.43 -6.11 18.31
C MET A 237 10.46 -5.13 18.91
N PRO A 238 11.70 -5.08 18.41
CA PRO A 238 12.77 -4.30 19.01
C PRO A 238 12.49 -2.81 18.93
N ASP A 239 12.99 -2.02 19.88
CA ASP A 239 12.93 -0.57 19.76
C ASP A 239 13.93 -0.09 18.70
N ARG A 240 13.52 0.86 17.88
CA ARG A 240 14.34 1.40 16.76
C ARG A 240 15.74 1.82 17.22
N THR A 241 15.85 2.38 18.42
CA THR A 241 17.14 2.84 18.98
C THR A 241 18.14 1.71 19.22
N GLN A 242 17.69 0.47 19.36
CA GLN A 242 18.58 -0.70 19.57
C GLN A 242 19.20 -1.22 18.26
N CYS A 243 18.65 -0.84 17.11
CA CYS A 243 19.06 -1.35 15.80
C CYS A 243 19.16 -0.25 14.72
N ALA A 244 19.28 1.01 15.11
CA ALA A 244 19.24 2.16 14.19
C ALA A 244 20.24 2.04 13.03
N ASP A 245 21.48 1.62 13.31
CA ASP A 245 22.55 1.51 12.31
C ASP A 245 22.37 0.32 11.35
N ALA A 246 21.46 -0.61 11.68
CA ALA A 246 21.18 -1.80 10.89
C ALA A 246 19.80 -1.74 10.19
N THR A 247 19.18 -0.56 10.14
CA THR A 247 17.82 -0.41 9.61
C THR A 247 17.73 0.70 8.57
N VAL A 248 16.72 0.59 7.72
CA VAL A 248 16.29 1.64 6.79
C VAL A 248 14.83 1.92 7.06
N GLY A 249 14.40 3.20 6.99
CA GLY A 249 12.98 3.52 7.11
C GLY A 249 12.15 2.86 6.01
N GLY A 250 10.96 2.37 6.34
CA GLY A 250 10.09 1.66 5.39
C GLY A 250 9.18 2.54 4.56
N LEU A 251 9.08 3.85 4.89
CA LEU A 251 8.14 4.75 4.21
C LEU A 251 8.46 4.91 2.73
N PHE A 252 7.44 4.69 1.92
CA PHE A 252 7.48 4.91 0.47
C PHE A 252 7.38 6.40 0.15
N GLN A 253 8.25 6.87 -0.72
CA GLN A 253 8.18 8.23 -1.25
C GLN A 253 8.57 8.22 -2.73
N THR A 254 8.11 9.23 -3.45
CA THR A 254 8.24 9.32 -4.90
C THR A 254 9.60 9.82 -5.38
N ASP A 255 10.51 10.20 -4.47
CA ASP A 255 11.85 10.68 -4.79
C ASP A 255 12.89 9.56 -5.05
N TYR A 256 12.48 8.31 -5.04
CA TYR A 256 13.35 7.15 -5.29
C TYR A 256 14.03 7.15 -6.67
N TRP A 257 13.42 7.79 -7.66
CA TRP A 257 13.89 7.79 -9.06
C TRP A 257 15.25 8.51 -9.24
N ASN A 258 15.67 9.33 -8.27
CA ASN A 258 17.01 9.91 -8.23
C ASN A 258 17.45 10.10 -6.78
N TYR A 259 17.56 8.99 -6.06
CA TYR A 259 17.86 8.97 -4.65
C TYR A 259 19.13 9.76 -4.29
N ARG A 260 20.20 9.65 -5.09
CA ARG A 260 21.47 10.39 -4.85
C ARG A 260 21.28 11.89 -4.88
N MET A 261 20.54 12.39 -5.85
CA MET A 261 20.25 13.82 -5.96
C MET A 261 19.45 14.30 -4.75
N PHE A 262 18.35 13.62 -4.42
CA PHE A 262 17.50 14.00 -3.29
C PHE A 262 18.23 13.88 -1.97
N LYS A 263 19.06 12.83 -1.78
CA LYS A 263 19.91 12.70 -0.61
C LYS A 263 20.89 13.86 -0.50
N SER A 264 21.57 14.24 -1.58
CA SER A 264 22.49 15.37 -1.61
C SER A 264 21.79 16.70 -1.29
N ILE A 265 20.55 16.89 -1.78
CA ILE A 265 19.76 18.08 -1.46
C ILE A 265 19.41 18.10 0.04
N CYS A 266 18.97 16.96 0.59
CA CYS A 266 18.66 16.85 2.02
C CYS A 266 19.91 17.10 2.90
N ASP A 267 21.03 16.49 2.55
CA ASP A 267 22.31 16.68 3.26
C ASP A 267 22.71 18.19 3.28
N ASN A 268 22.61 18.88 2.13
CA ASN A 268 22.89 20.31 2.03
C ASN A 268 21.90 21.19 2.83
N MET A 269 20.66 20.71 2.98
CA MET A 269 19.62 21.41 3.75
C MET A 269 19.59 21.00 5.24
N HIS A 270 20.47 20.12 5.68
CA HIS A 270 20.49 19.52 7.02
C HIS A 270 19.16 18.87 7.40
N LYS A 271 18.54 18.16 6.43
CA LYS A 271 17.30 17.41 6.61
C LYS A 271 17.56 15.92 6.49
N GLU A 272 16.76 15.13 7.20
CA GLU A 272 16.77 13.68 7.02
C GLU A 272 16.35 13.35 5.59
N PRO A 273 17.13 12.53 4.86
CA PRO A 273 16.75 12.08 3.54
C PRO A 273 15.57 11.09 3.63
N SER A 274 14.73 11.10 2.60
CA SER A 274 13.72 10.05 2.44
C SER A 274 14.38 8.67 2.42
N PRO A 275 13.75 7.63 2.99
CA PRO A 275 14.20 6.25 2.84
C PRO A 275 14.31 5.79 1.38
N GLY A 276 13.49 6.31 0.48
CA GLY A 276 13.52 6.02 -0.95
C GLY A 276 13.20 4.57 -1.29
N THR A 277 12.43 3.87 -0.46
CA THR A 277 11.99 2.50 -0.72
C THR A 277 10.85 2.46 -1.72
N LEU A 278 10.65 1.31 -2.38
CA LEU A 278 9.78 1.17 -3.56
C LEU A 278 8.46 0.44 -3.28
N GLY A 279 8.26 -0.01 -2.05
CA GLY A 279 7.09 -0.79 -1.67
C GLY A 279 7.46 -2.05 -0.90
N ILE A 280 6.50 -2.94 -0.74
CA ILE A 280 6.71 -4.26 -0.11
C ILE A 280 6.42 -5.38 -1.11
N LEU A 281 7.03 -6.52 -0.84
CA LEU A 281 6.73 -7.81 -1.43
C LEU A 281 6.30 -8.76 -0.32
N THR A 282 5.17 -9.43 -0.51
CA THR A 282 4.62 -10.43 0.40
C THR A 282 4.21 -11.68 -0.37
N ASP A 283 4.01 -12.78 0.34
CA ASP A 283 3.31 -13.96 -0.17
C ASP A 283 1.90 -13.98 0.44
N PRO A 284 0.83 -13.68 -0.33
CA PRO A 284 -0.54 -13.66 0.17
C PRO A 284 -1.02 -15.00 0.77
N GLU A 285 -0.42 -16.11 0.36
CA GLU A 285 -0.78 -17.45 0.84
C GLU A 285 -0.07 -17.80 2.16
N HIS A 286 0.80 -16.93 2.66
CA HIS A 286 1.51 -17.19 3.92
C HIS A 286 0.52 -17.26 5.09
N PRO A 287 0.61 -18.27 6.00
CA PRO A 287 -0.37 -18.48 7.08
C PRO A 287 -0.57 -17.26 8.01
N LEU A 288 0.43 -16.43 8.18
CA LEU A 288 0.31 -15.17 8.94
C LEU A 288 -0.74 -14.21 8.38
N PHE A 289 -1.08 -14.32 7.10
CA PHE A 289 -2.05 -13.42 6.46
C PHE A 289 -3.47 -13.99 6.39
N GLU A 290 -3.76 -15.14 7.03
CA GLU A 290 -5.13 -15.67 7.07
C GLU A 290 -6.14 -14.67 7.66
N ASP A 291 -5.75 -13.95 8.71
CA ASP A 291 -6.62 -12.93 9.34
C ASP A 291 -6.34 -11.50 8.83
N PHE A 292 -5.23 -11.28 8.20
CA PHE A 292 -4.83 -10.02 7.57
C PHE A 292 -4.55 -10.27 6.08
N PRO A 293 -5.57 -10.61 5.27
CA PRO A 293 -5.36 -10.89 3.87
C PRO A 293 -4.72 -9.69 3.17
N THR A 294 -3.80 -9.96 2.28
CA THR A 294 -2.99 -8.95 1.60
C THR A 294 -2.79 -9.32 0.14
N ASP A 295 -2.51 -8.33 -0.72
CA ASP A 295 -1.96 -8.56 -2.04
C ASP A 295 -0.46 -8.91 -1.94
N PHE A 296 0.15 -9.40 -3.03
CA PHE A 296 1.59 -9.65 -3.08
C PHE A 296 2.46 -8.37 -3.01
N HIS A 297 1.84 -7.22 -3.07
CA HIS A 297 2.43 -5.88 -3.13
C HIS A 297 1.76 -4.94 -2.11
N THR A 298 2.25 -3.71 -2.04
CA THR A 298 1.67 -2.66 -1.19
C THR A 298 0.29 -2.25 -1.67
N ASP A 299 -0.63 -2.12 -0.70
CA ASP A 299 -1.86 -1.36 -0.83
C ASP A 299 -2.01 -0.37 0.36
N TRP A 300 -3.13 0.33 0.44
CA TRP A 300 -3.32 1.36 1.46
C TRP A 300 -3.45 0.83 2.89
N GLN A 301 -3.82 -0.45 3.09
CA GLN A 301 -3.86 -1.05 4.44
C GLN A 301 -2.46 -1.11 5.09
N TRP A 302 -1.41 -1.21 4.26
CA TRP A 302 -0.03 -1.25 4.74
C TRP A 302 0.54 0.11 5.11
N TYR A 303 -0.10 1.22 4.68
CA TYR A 303 0.48 2.55 4.80
C TYR A 303 0.87 2.91 6.24
N ALA A 304 -0.04 2.72 7.20
CA ALA A 304 0.22 3.06 8.60
C ALA A 304 1.31 2.16 9.22
N ILE A 305 1.38 0.88 8.82
CA ILE A 305 2.38 -0.08 9.28
C ILE A 305 3.76 0.32 8.73
N VAL A 306 3.85 0.56 7.43
CA VAL A 306 5.11 0.90 6.75
C VAL A 306 5.64 2.27 7.19
N LYS A 307 4.75 3.25 7.37
CA LYS A 307 5.12 4.58 7.87
C LYS A 307 5.85 4.53 9.22
N ASN A 308 5.47 3.58 10.07
CA ASN A 308 6.05 3.40 11.39
C ASN A 308 7.08 2.24 11.43
N SER A 309 7.57 1.80 10.28
CA SER A 309 8.52 0.70 10.19
C SER A 309 9.97 1.16 10.02
N TYR A 310 10.88 0.27 10.40
CA TYR A 310 12.33 0.41 10.28
C TYR A 310 12.92 -0.95 9.89
N PRO A 311 12.67 -1.42 8.65
CA PRO A 311 13.11 -2.71 8.16
C PRO A 311 14.58 -2.99 8.42
N LEU A 312 14.89 -4.20 8.89
CA LEU A 312 16.24 -4.64 9.20
C LEU A 312 16.99 -5.00 7.93
N ILE A 313 18.27 -4.60 7.84
CA ILE A 313 19.18 -5.01 6.77
C ILE A 313 19.60 -6.46 7.01
N LEU A 314 19.24 -7.34 6.10
CA LEU A 314 19.42 -8.79 6.17
C LEU A 314 20.43 -9.33 5.14
N ASP A 315 21.38 -8.50 4.70
CA ASP A 315 22.36 -8.84 3.67
C ASP A 315 23.29 -9.98 4.08
N ALA A 316 23.52 -10.13 5.39
CA ALA A 316 24.33 -11.22 5.95
C ALA A 316 23.59 -12.57 6.02
N MET A 317 22.29 -12.61 5.73
CA MET A 317 21.52 -13.84 5.72
C MET A 317 21.83 -14.68 4.48
N PRO A 318 21.65 -16.01 4.52
CA PRO A 318 21.86 -16.88 3.35
C PRO A 318 21.11 -16.37 2.11
N GLU A 319 21.67 -16.61 0.93
CA GLU A 319 21.10 -16.15 -0.36
C GLU A 319 19.63 -16.53 -0.55
N GLY A 320 19.21 -17.72 -0.14
CA GLY A 320 17.83 -18.18 -0.24
C GLY A 320 16.87 -17.60 0.81
N PHE A 321 17.35 -16.82 1.77
CA PHE A 321 16.49 -16.25 2.81
C PHE A 321 15.50 -15.22 2.23
N ARG A 322 14.22 -15.37 2.58
CA ARG A 322 13.14 -14.47 2.14
C ARG A 322 12.35 -14.01 3.35
N PRO A 323 12.31 -12.69 3.63
CA PRO A 323 11.42 -12.15 4.66
C PRO A 323 9.94 -12.42 4.31
N THR A 324 9.11 -12.63 5.31
CA THR A 324 7.64 -12.76 5.16
C THR A 324 7.03 -11.47 4.59
N VAL A 325 7.54 -10.32 5.03
CA VAL A 325 7.31 -9.02 4.41
C VAL A 325 8.66 -8.41 4.10
N GLN A 326 8.99 -8.35 2.83
CA GLN A 326 10.22 -7.75 2.35
C GLN A 326 9.93 -6.33 1.86
N VAL A 327 10.66 -5.34 2.37
CA VAL A 327 10.64 -3.99 1.81
C VAL A 327 11.58 -3.94 0.62
N ILE A 328 11.10 -3.43 -0.50
CA ILE A 328 11.87 -3.30 -1.73
C ILE A 328 12.71 -2.03 -1.61
N ASP A 329 14.02 -2.19 -1.54
CA ASP A 329 14.94 -1.06 -1.45
C ASP A 329 15.13 -0.38 -2.80
N ASN A 330 15.61 0.87 -2.79
CA ASN A 330 15.99 1.54 -4.03
C ASN A 330 17.17 0.81 -4.70
N ILE A 331 17.29 1.00 -6.01
CA ILE A 331 18.28 0.30 -6.83
C ILE A 331 19.74 0.68 -6.51
N GLU A 332 19.98 1.79 -5.82
CA GLU A 332 21.31 2.27 -5.50
C GLU A 332 21.89 1.65 -4.23
N ARG A 333 21.04 1.45 -3.19
CA ARG A 333 21.41 0.75 -1.95
C ARG A 333 21.29 -0.76 -2.10
N ASN A 334 20.10 -1.18 -2.51
CA ASN A 334 19.74 -2.56 -2.82
C ASN A 334 19.97 -3.54 -1.67
N HIS A 335 19.62 -3.15 -0.45
CA HIS A 335 19.63 -4.03 0.71
C HIS A 335 18.48 -5.04 0.68
N ARG A 336 18.68 -6.21 1.26
CA ARG A 336 17.60 -7.12 1.63
C ARG A 336 16.97 -6.62 2.93
N LEU A 337 15.79 -5.99 2.83
CA LEU A 337 15.13 -5.34 3.96
C LEU A 337 13.96 -6.19 4.47
N GLY A 338 14.04 -6.62 5.73
CA GLY A 338 12.96 -7.36 6.39
C GLY A 338 12.11 -6.48 7.31
N LEU A 339 10.82 -6.32 6.99
CA LEU A 339 9.84 -5.72 7.89
C LEU A 339 9.26 -6.79 8.85
N LEU A 340 8.93 -7.95 8.31
CA LEU A 340 8.47 -9.12 9.06
C LEU A 340 9.22 -10.34 8.55
N PHE A 341 9.82 -11.14 9.45
CA PHE A 341 10.55 -12.34 9.06
C PHE A 341 10.62 -13.35 10.20
N GLU A 342 10.76 -14.59 9.81
CA GLU A 342 10.76 -15.74 10.70
C GLU A 342 12.12 -16.44 10.72
N ALA A 343 12.45 -17.02 11.87
CA ALA A 343 13.62 -17.88 12.04
C ALA A 343 13.35 -19.00 13.06
N THR A 344 14.03 -20.11 12.88
CA THR A 344 14.10 -21.16 13.91
C THR A 344 15.43 -21.03 14.64
N VAL A 345 15.39 -20.87 15.95
CA VAL A 345 16.57 -20.73 16.79
C VAL A 345 16.55 -21.84 17.83
N GLY A 346 17.43 -22.85 17.66
CA GLY A 346 17.40 -24.04 18.47
C GLY A 346 16.07 -24.79 18.33
N ARG A 347 15.29 -24.88 19.42
CA ARG A 347 13.94 -25.47 19.44
C ARG A 347 12.83 -24.41 19.40
N GLY A 348 13.18 -23.12 19.53
CA GLY A 348 12.24 -22.00 19.55
C GLY A 348 11.94 -21.48 18.13
N LYS A 349 10.81 -20.83 18.00
CA LYS A 349 10.40 -20.14 16.78
C LYS A 349 10.41 -18.63 17.04
N LEU A 350 11.05 -17.87 16.17
CA LEU A 350 11.17 -16.43 16.26
C LEU A 350 10.42 -15.79 15.10
N LEU A 351 9.53 -14.86 15.42
CA LEU A 351 8.98 -13.89 14.47
C LEU A 351 9.51 -12.51 14.87
N VAL A 352 10.09 -11.78 13.92
CA VAL A 352 10.58 -10.41 14.13
C VAL A 352 9.70 -9.45 13.36
N CYS A 353 9.14 -8.45 14.05
CA CYS A 353 8.37 -7.36 13.43
C CYS A 353 9.11 -6.02 13.64
N MET A 354 9.56 -5.44 12.54
CA MET A 354 10.33 -4.20 12.50
C MET A 354 9.43 -2.98 12.30
N ALA A 355 8.30 -2.91 13.02
CA ALA A 355 7.39 -1.78 13.01
C ALA A 355 6.95 -1.40 14.42
N ASP A 356 6.92 -0.11 14.71
CA ASP A 356 6.24 0.42 15.90
C ASP A 356 4.76 0.64 15.59
N LEU A 357 3.92 -0.25 16.08
CA LEU A 357 2.49 -0.23 15.81
C LEU A 357 1.70 0.67 16.79
N GLN A 358 2.32 1.16 17.87
CA GLN A 358 1.65 1.95 18.91
C GLN A 358 1.08 3.29 18.38
N PRO A 359 1.80 4.06 17.53
CA PRO A 359 1.26 5.34 17.03
C PRO A 359 -0.02 5.20 16.19
N ALA A 360 -0.29 4.00 15.68
CA ALA A 360 -1.43 3.70 14.81
C ALA A 360 -2.34 2.59 15.37
N ALA A 361 -2.23 2.26 16.67
CA ALA A 361 -2.93 1.13 17.30
C ALA A 361 -4.47 1.21 17.22
N ASP A 362 -5.03 2.40 16.99
CA ASP A 362 -6.47 2.60 16.84
C ASP A 362 -7.01 2.30 15.43
N LEU A 363 -6.14 2.17 14.44
CA LEU A 363 -6.55 1.88 13.07
C LEU A 363 -6.96 0.41 12.91
N PRO A 364 -8.05 0.13 12.17
CA PRO A 364 -8.54 -1.24 11.99
C PRO A 364 -7.49 -2.20 11.40
N GLU A 365 -6.74 -1.75 10.39
CA GLU A 365 -5.68 -2.50 9.73
C GLU A 365 -4.52 -2.83 10.67
N VAL A 366 -4.14 -1.90 11.55
CA VAL A 366 -3.06 -2.12 12.50
C VAL A 366 -3.48 -3.09 13.60
N ARG A 367 -4.72 -2.97 14.10
CA ARG A 367 -5.29 -3.95 15.05
C ARG A 367 -5.32 -5.35 14.46
N GLN A 368 -5.74 -5.45 13.20
CA GLN A 368 -5.86 -6.74 12.53
C GLN A 368 -4.48 -7.34 12.24
N PHE A 369 -3.52 -6.54 11.79
CA PHE A 369 -2.13 -6.97 11.61
C PHE A 369 -1.51 -7.43 12.92
N MET A 370 -1.68 -6.69 14.02
CA MET A 370 -1.18 -7.10 15.34
C MET A 370 -1.74 -8.47 15.75
N ARG A 371 -3.03 -8.72 15.57
CA ARG A 371 -3.63 -10.03 15.84
C ARG A 371 -3.06 -11.14 14.97
N SER A 372 -2.77 -10.82 13.72
CA SER A 372 -2.17 -11.76 12.78
C SER A 372 -0.79 -12.25 13.24
N ILE A 373 0.05 -11.35 13.74
CA ILE A 373 1.41 -11.67 14.18
C ILE A 373 1.48 -12.23 15.62
N LEU A 374 0.38 -12.19 16.37
CA LEU A 374 0.26 -12.77 17.73
C LEU A 374 -0.22 -14.23 17.72
N ARG A 375 -0.45 -14.85 16.56
CA ARG A 375 -0.94 -16.23 16.44
C ARG A 375 0.13 -17.29 16.33
#